data_fb580e64ebf6dae85cee2669ee48076e
#
_entry.id   fb580e64ebf6dae85cee2669ee48076e
#
_cell.length_a   1.000
_cell.length_b   1.000
_cell.length_c   1.000
_cell.angle_alpha   90.00
_cell.angle_beta   90.00
_cell.angle_gamma   90.00
#
_symmetry.space_group_name_H-M   'P 1'
#
loop_
_entity.id
_entity.type
_entity.pdbx_description
1 polymer ?
#
loop_
_entity_poly.entity_id
_entity_poly.type
_entity_poly.pdbx_seq_one_letter_code
_entity_poly.pdbx_strand_id
1 'polypeptide(L)'
;MLDARLRPLIDPPLNALGRTLAALGVTANAITAIGIALGIAAGVALAQGQFGVALALIITNRLLDGLDGAVARATRLSDFGGYLDIVGDFVFYLAVPLGFGLASPANLVPALILMGSFGLTGISFLAFATIAAKRGLETSAHGKKSFFYNTGLAEG
;
A
#
# COMPACT_ATOMS: atom_id res chain seq x y z
N MET A 1 5.71 -4.70 -15.07
CA MET A 1 6.50 -3.89 -15.94
C MET A 1 5.80 -2.66 -16.49
N LEU A 2 4.50 -2.51 -16.25
CA LEU A 2 3.80 -1.23 -16.42
C LEU A 2 4.39 -0.19 -15.45
N ASP A 3 4.64 -0.56 -14.20
CA ASP A 3 5.27 0.26 -13.15
C ASP A 3 6.60 0.89 -13.61
N ALA A 4 7.49 0.09 -14.18
CA ALA A 4 8.78 0.60 -14.65
C ALA A 4 8.65 1.70 -15.73
N ARG A 5 7.52 1.75 -16.45
CA ARG A 5 7.21 2.79 -17.43
C ARG A 5 6.51 4.00 -16.81
N LEU A 6 5.71 3.80 -15.76
CA LEU A 6 4.95 4.86 -15.11
C LEU A 6 5.76 5.58 -14.03
N ARG A 7 6.66 4.88 -13.33
CA ARG A 7 7.54 5.47 -12.29
C ARG A 7 8.30 6.72 -12.74
N PRO A 8 8.93 6.78 -13.92
CA PRO A 8 9.62 8.01 -14.35
C PRO A 8 8.71 9.24 -14.47
N LEU A 9 7.40 9.04 -14.64
CA LEU A 9 6.42 10.12 -14.73
C LEU A 9 5.86 10.50 -13.35
N ILE A 10 5.68 9.52 -12.47
CA ILE A 10 5.02 9.69 -11.17
C ILE A 10 6.02 10.03 -10.07
N ASP A 11 7.20 9.41 -10.05
CA ASP A 11 8.20 9.59 -8.99
C ASP A 11 8.72 11.02 -8.85
N PRO A 12 9.02 11.78 -9.93
CA PRO A 12 9.55 13.13 -9.79
C PRO A 12 8.63 14.09 -9.02
N PRO A 13 7.34 14.26 -9.39
CA PRO A 13 6.44 15.13 -8.65
C PRO A 13 6.16 14.61 -7.23
N LEU A 14 6.05 13.29 -7.05
CA LEU A 14 5.81 12.69 -5.75
C LEU A 14 7.00 12.90 -4.80
N ASN A 15 8.22 12.70 -5.29
CA ASN A 15 9.44 12.96 -4.51
C ASN A 15 9.64 14.45 -4.22
N ALA A 16 9.23 15.36 -5.11
CA ALA A 16 9.26 16.79 -4.84
C ALA A 16 8.32 17.16 -3.68
N LEU A 17 7.08 16.66 -3.72
CA LEU A 17 6.10 16.84 -2.65
C LEU A 17 6.59 16.20 -1.34
N GLY A 18 7.14 14.99 -1.41
CA GLY A 18 7.71 14.27 -0.26
C GLY A 18 8.81 15.07 0.43
N ARG A 19 9.74 15.68 -0.32
CA ARG A 19 10.78 16.57 0.23
C ARG A 19 10.19 17.81 0.92
N THR A 20 9.16 18.41 0.33
CA THR A 20 8.48 19.57 0.92
C THR A 20 7.82 19.21 2.25
N LEU A 21 7.09 18.09 2.30
CA LEU A 21 6.45 17.62 3.54
C LEU A 21 7.49 17.26 4.61
N ALA A 22 8.58 16.58 4.21
CA ALA A 22 9.69 16.27 5.10
C ALA A 22 10.32 17.55 5.70
N ALA A 23 10.51 18.60 4.90
CA ALA A 23 11.02 19.90 5.37
C ALA A 23 10.06 20.60 6.35
N LEU A 24 8.75 20.32 6.25
CA LEU A 24 7.72 20.79 7.19
C LEU A 24 7.62 19.92 8.45
N GLY A 25 8.46 18.89 8.60
CA GLY A 25 8.45 17.99 9.77
C GLY A 25 7.40 16.87 9.71
N VAL A 26 6.71 16.69 8.57
CA VAL A 26 5.76 15.59 8.40
C VAL A 26 6.52 14.26 8.29
N THR A 27 6.16 13.28 9.12
CA THR A 27 6.79 11.96 9.11
C THR A 27 6.07 11.00 8.18
N ALA A 28 6.81 10.08 7.55
CA ALA A 28 6.24 9.02 6.72
C ALA A 28 5.18 8.20 7.50
N ASN A 29 5.50 7.79 8.72
CA ASN A 29 4.59 6.99 9.56
C ASN A 29 3.26 7.71 9.86
N ALA A 30 3.25 9.04 9.97
CA ALA A 30 2.02 9.81 10.15
C ALA A 30 1.14 9.74 8.88
N ILE A 31 1.76 9.83 7.70
CA ILE A 31 1.05 9.69 6.42
C ILE A 31 0.47 8.29 6.27
N THR A 32 1.26 7.25 6.56
CA THR A 32 0.82 5.85 6.54
C THR A 32 -0.36 5.64 7.50
N ALA A 33 -0.28 6.17 8.74
CA ALA A 33 -1.37 6.04 9.70
C ALA A 33 -2.68 6.72 9.23
N ILE A 34 -2.57 7.90 8.59
CA ILE A 34 -3.71 8.57 7.96
C ILE A 34 -4.24 7.71 6.80
N GLY A 35 -3.35 7.17 5.98
CA GLY A 35 -3.70 6.25 4.91
C GLY A 35 -4.52 5.05 5.41
N ILE A 36 -4.05 4.39 6.47
CA ILE A 36 -4.76 3.27 7.10
C ILE A 36 -6.17 3.68 7.53
N ALA A 37 -6.30 4.82 8.20
CA ALA A 37 -7.60 5.33 8.64
C ALA A 37 -8.55 5.60 7.46
N LEU A 38 -8.03 6.16 6.36
CA LEU A 38 -8.81 6.39 5.13
C LEU A 38 -9.21 5.08 4.45
N GLY A 39 -8.34 4.06 4.45
CA GLY A 39 -8.64 2.73 3.93
C GLY A 39 -9.80 2.06 4.68
N ILE A 40 -9.77 2.14 6.01
CA ILE A 40 -10.88 1.66 6.87
C ILE A 40 -12.16 2.45 6.59
N ALA A 41 -12.07 3.78 6.53
CA ALA A 41 -13.20 4.64 6.23
C ALA A 41 -13.80 4.35 4.85
N ALA A 42 -12.99 4.02 3.85
CA ALA A 42 -13.44 3.58 2.52
C ALA A 42 -14.25 2.28 2.60
N GLY A 43 -13.79 1.29 3.39
CA GLY A 43 -14.52 0.06 3.62
C GLY A 43 -15.89 0.31 4.29
N VAL A 44 -15.93 1.19 5.30
CA VAL A 44 -17.18 1.59 5.97
C VAL A 44 -18.13 2.30 4.99
N ALA A 45 -17.63 3.24 4.18
CA ALA A 45 -18.42 3.92 3.17
C ALA A 45 -19.01 2.95 2.13
N LEU A 46 -18.21 1.95 1.69
CA LEU A 46 -18.68 0.89 0.81
C LEU A 46 -19.81 0.08 1.46
N ALA A 47 -19.65 -0.35 2.71
CA ALA A 47 -20.65 -1.11 3.44
C ALA A 47 -21.98 -0.35 3.58
N GLN A 48 -21.93 0.97 3.60
CA GLN A 48 -23.08 1.87 3.63
C GLN A 48 -23.66 2.20 2.23
N GLY A 49 -23.10 1.64 1.15
CA GLY A 49 -23.50 1.92 -0.21
C GLY A 49 -23.07 3.31 -0.75
N GLN A 50 -22.17 4.00 -0.03
CA GLN A 50 -21.67 5.33 -0.41
C GLN A 50 -20.48 5.22 -1.40
N PHE A 51 -20.73 4.63 -2.58
CA PHE A 51 -19.67 4.28 -3.52
C PHE A 51 -18.83 5.48 -4.00
N GLY A 52 -19.44 6.66 -4.19
CA GLY A 52 -18.70 7.86 -4.59
C GLY A 52 -17.74 8.34 -3.51
N VAL A 53 -18.16 8.35 -2.25
CA VAL A 53 -17.31 8.68 -1.10
C VAL A 53 -16.20 7.66 -0.96
N ALA A 54 -16.53 6.37 -1.04
CA ALA A 54 -15.55 5.30 -0.97
C ALA A 54 -14.48 5.42 -2.06
N LEU A 55 -14.88 5.71 -3.30
CA LEU A 55 -13.93 5.91 -4.40
C LEU A 55 -12.96 7.06 -4.12
N ALA A 56 -13.46 8.21 -3.63
CA ALA A 56 -12.62 9.34 -3.25
C ALA A 56 -11.63 8.98 -2.15
N LEU A 57 -12.08 8.24 -1.12
CA LEU A 57 -11.23 7.77 -0.03
C LEU A 57 -10.17 6.76 -0.52
N ILE A 58 -10.52 5.85 -1.42
CA ILE A 58 -9.59 4.88 -2.02
C ILE A 58 -8.50 5.61 -2.82
N ILE A 59 -8.89 6.56 -3.68
CA ILE A 59 -7.91 7.32 -4.47
C ILE A 59 -6.97 8.10 -3.53
N THR A 60 -7.51 8.76 -2.52
CA THR A 60 -6.71 9.52 -1.55
C THR A 60 -5.77 8.59 -0.78
N ASN A 61 -6.23 7.42 -0.33
CA ASN A 61 -5.40 6.43 0.33
C ASN A 61 -4.21 6.00 -0.57
N ARG A 62 -4.44 5.67 -1.85
CA ARG A 62 -3.37 5.27 -2.77
C ARG A 62 -2.37 6.39 -3.06
N LEU A 63 -2.82 7.66 -3.07
CA LEU A 63 -1.92 8.81 -3.20
C LEU A 63 -1.03 8.99 -1.95
N LEU A 64 -1.61 8.82 -0.75
CA LEU A 64 -0.86 8.90 0.50
C LEU A 64 0.16 7.77 0.64
N ASP A 65 -0.16 6.57 0.21
CA ASP A 65 0.71 5.41 0.17
C ASP A 65 2.00 5.69 -0.66
N GLY A 66 1.84 6.23 -1.87
CA GLY A 66 3.00 6.66 -2.65
C GLY A 66 3.78 7.81 -1.99
N LEU A 67 3.09 8.67 -1.26
CA LEU A 67 3.67 9.86 -0.64
C LEU A 67 4.47 9.54 0.62
N ASP A 68 4.04 8.58 1.46
CA ASP A 68 4.79 8.19 2.65
C ASP A 68 6.14 7.57 2.28
N GLY A 69 6.19 6.75 1.24
CA GLY A 69 7.44 6.26 0.67
C GLY A 69 8.35 7.38 0.15
N ALA A 70 7.78 8.43 -0.46
CA ALA A 70 8.55 9.59 -0.90
C ALA A 70 9.13 10.40 0.29
N VAL A 71 8.34 10.58 1.36
CA VAL A 71 8.81 11.24 2.60
C VAL A 71 9.86 10.37 3.31
N ALA A 72 9.67 9.05 3.38
CA ALA A 72 10.64 8.13 3.97
C ALA A 72 12.00 8.19 3.24
N ARG A 73 11.99 8.21 1.91
CA ARG A 73 13.21 8.39 1.11
C ARG A 73 13.88 9.75 1.30
N ALA A 74 13.10 10.80 1.57
CA ALA A 74 13.61 12.16 1.82
C ALA A 74 14.16 12.35 3.25
N THR A 75 13.76 11.50 4.20
CA THR A 75 14.15 11.58 5.61
C THR A 75 15.00 10.38 6.02
N ARG A 76 14.35 9.35 6.53
CA ARG A 76 15.00 8.12 7.01
C ARG A 76 14.09 6.91 6.79
N LEU A 77 14.61 5.91 6.11
CA LEU A 77 14.01 4.59 6.07
C LEU A 77 14.15 3.91 7.45
N SER A 78 13.09 3.23 7.91
CA SER A 78 13.12 2.47 9.17
C SER A 78 12.38 1.14 9.01
N ASP A 79 12.78 0.15 9.79
CA ASP A 79 12.12 -1.17 9.79
C ASP A 79 10.67 -1.07 10.26
N PHE A 80 10.42 -0.21 11.26
CA PHE A 80 9.06 0.05 11.74
C PHE A 80 8.19 0.72 10.66
N GLY A 81 8.76 1.67 9.88
CA GLY A 81 8.05 2.29 8.76
C GLY A 81 7.66 1.27 7.70
N GLY A 82 8.61 0.41 7.29
CA GLY A 82 8.34 -0.67 6.34
C GLY A 82 7.33 -1.70 6.86
N TYR A 83 7.37 -2.01 8.16
CA TYR A 83 6.35 -2.87 8.79
C TYR A 83 4.96 -2.22 8.75
N LEU A 84 4.86 -0.94 9.12
CA LEU A 84 3.60 -0.20 9.18
C LEU A 84 2.97 -0.07 7.78
N ASP A 85 3.78 0.19 6.76
CA ASP A 85 3.41 0.26 5.36
C ASP A 85 2.77 -1.04 4.87
N ILE A 86 3.48 -2.17 5.04
CA ILE A 86 2.96 -3.50 4.66
C ILE A 86 1.66 -3.82 5.42
N VAL A 87 1.60 -3.60 6.73
CA VAL A 87 0.39 -3.87 7.51
C VAL A 87 -0.76 -2.96 7.06
N GLY A 88 -0.46 -1.70 6.75
CA GLY A 88 -1.43 -0.74 6.23
C GLY A 88 -2.04 -1.17 4.90
N ASP A 89 -1.22 -1.66 3.98
CA ASP A 89 -1.66 -2.22 2.72
C ASP A 89 -2.62 -3.40 2.92
N PHE A 90 -2.28 -4.34 3.83
CA PHE A 90 -3.18 -5.47 4.11
C PHE A 90 -4.47 -5.03 4.80
N VAL A 91 -4.45 -4.02 5.66
CA VAL A 91 -5.68 -3.43 6.20
C VAL A 91 -6.58 -2.91 5.07
N PHE A 92 -6.01 -2.21 4.09
CA PHE A 92 -6.75 -1.72 2.93
C PHE A 92 -7.28 -2.88 2.06
N TYR A 93 -6.45 -3.87 1.74
CA TYR A 93 -6.84 -5.04 0.93
C TYR A 93 -7.92 -5.90 1.58
N LEU A 94 -8.10 -5.82 2.89
CA LEU A 94 -9.18 -6.48 3.60
C LEU A 94 -10.40 -5.57 3.77
N ALA A 95 -10.22 -4.31 4.17
CA ALA A 95 -11.32 -3.40 4.48
C ALA A 95 -12.17 -3.07 3.24
N VAL A 96 -11.55 -2.85 2.10
CA VAL A 96 -12.26 -2.44 0.87
C VAL A 96 -13.13 -3.58 0.32
N PRO A 97 -12.62 -4.81 0.07
CA PRO A 97 -13.47 -5.91 -0.38
C PRO A 97 -14.54 -6.29 0.65
N LEU A 98 -14.19 -6.28 1.95
CA LEU A 98 -15.15 -6.56 3.01
C LEU A 98 -16.32 -5.56 2.97
N GLY A 99 -16.03 -4.26 2.89
CA GLY A 99 -17.05 -3.23 2.78
C GLY A 99 -17.93 -3.40 1.54
N PHE A 100 -17.33 -3.74 0.40
CA PHE A 100 -18.06 -4.02 -0.83
C PHE A 100 -18.93 -5.28 -0.71
N GLY A 101 -18.44 -6.32 -0.05
CA GLY A 101 -19.20 -7.55 0.22
C GLY A 101 -20.42 -7.29 1.13
N LEU A 102 -20.25 -6.43 2.15
CA LEU A 102 -21.32 -6.07 3.08
C LEU A 102 -22.38 -5.15 2.45
N ALA A 103 -22.06 -4.44 1.36
CA ALA A 103 -22.99 -3.57 0.67
C ALA A 103 -24.16 -4.33 0.00
N SER A 104 -23.96 -5.58 -0.38
CA SER A 104 -25.00 -6.42 -1.00
C SER A 104 -24.67 -7.90 -0.85
N PRO A 105 -25.66 -8.76 -0.55
CA PRO A 105 -25.48 -10.22 -0.52
C PRO A 105 -24.86 -10.80 -1.82
N ALA A 106 -25.16 -10.20 -2.97
CA ALA A 106 -24.61 -10.64 -4.26
C ALA A 106 -23.09 -10.41 -4.36
N ASN A 107 -22.54 -9.47 -3.61
CA ASN A 107 -21.12 -9.16 -3.60
C ASN A 107 -20.30 -10.01 -2.63
N LEU A 108 -20.96 -10.73 -1.71
CA LEU A 108 -20.27 -11.39 -0.61
C LEU A 108 -19.28 -12.44 -1.08
N VAL A 109 -19.72 -13.36 -1.95
CA VAL A 109 -18.84 -14.43 -2.45
C VAL A 109 -17.67 -13.89 -3.27
N PRO A 110 -17.87 -12.99 -4.25
CA PRO A 110 -16.74 -12.33 -4.96
C PRO A 110 -15.77 -11.61 -4.02
N ALA A 111 -16.28 -10.92 -3.00
CA ALA A 111 -15.44 -10.22 -2.04
C ALA A 111 -14.58 -11.19 -1.21
N LEU A 112 -15.14 -12.31 -0.75
CA LEU A 112 -14.40 -13.34 -0.01
C LEU A 112 -13.31 -13.97 -0.88
N ILE A 113 -13.60 -14.27 -2.15
CA ILE A 113 -12.60 -14.80 -3.09
C ILE A 113 -11.47 -13.80 -3.28
N LEU A 114 -11.79 -12.51 -3.46
CA LEU A 114 -10.79 -11.44 -3.61
C LEU A 114 -9.93 -11.29 -2.36
N MET A 115 -10.55 -11.28 -1.17
CA MET A 115 -9.81 -11.23 0.11
C MET A 115 -8.88 -12.44 0.27
N GLY A 116 -9.36 -13.63 -0.06
CA GLY A 116 -8.55 -14.86 -0.04
C GLY A 116 -7.35 -14.78 -0.98
N SER A 117 -7.52 -14.22 -2.18
CA SER A 117 -6.44 -14.04 -3.15
C SER A 117 -5.39 -13.05 -2.66
N PHE A 118 -5.80 -11.91 -2.07
CA PHE A 118 -4.88 -10.96 -1.44
C PHE A 118 -4.12 -11.61 -0.28
N GLY A 119 -4.80 -12.38 0.58
CA GLY A 119 -4.17 -13.10 1.68
C GLY A 119 -3.09 -14.08 1.17
N LEU A 120 -3.40 -14.91 0.17
CA LEU A 120 -2.45 -15.85 -0.42
C LEU A 120 -1.25 -15.13 -1.06
N THR A 121 -1.48 -14.04 -1.78
CA THR A 121 -0.41 -13.22 -2.37
C THR A 121 0.50 -12.66 -1.29
N GLY A 122 -0.07 -12.11 -0.21
CA GLY A 122 0.69 -11.58 0.91
C GLY A 122 1.50 -12.62 1.66
N ILE A 123 0.89 -13.78 1.95
CA ILE A 123 1.60 -14.91 2.59
C ILE A 123 2.77 -15.36 1.72
N SER A 124 2.56 -15.52 0.40
CA SER A 124 3.62 -15.89 -0.53
C SER A 124 4.75 -14.88 -0.55
N PHE A 125 4.42 -13.59 -0.61
CA PHE A 125 5.40 -12.51 -0.58
C PHE A 125 6.22 -12.52 0.73
N LEU A 126 5.57 -12.57 1.89
CA LEU A 126 6.25 -12.56 3.18
C LEU A 126 7.09 -13.82 3.43
N ALA A 127 6.59 -14.99 3.01
CA ALA A 127 7.36 -16.24 3.08
C ALA A 127 8.62 -16.17 2.22
N PHE A 128 8.50 -15.66 0.99
CA PHE A 128 9.64 -15.45 0.10
C PHE A 128 10.64 -14.45 0.69
N ALA A 129 10.16 -13.30 1.19
CA ALA A 129 11.01 -12.28 1.81
C ALA A 129 11.79 -12.84 3.02
N THR A 130 11.15 -13.68 3.83
CA THR A 130 11.78 -14.35 4.98
C THR A 130 12.89 -15.31 4.53
N ILE A 131 12.65 -16.11 3.49
CA ILE A 131 13.65 -17.04 2.95
C ILE A 131 14.81 -16.27 2.31
N ALA A 132 14.52 -15.20 1.59
CA ALA A 132 15.54 -14.32 0.97
C ALA A 132 16.45 -13.71 2.04
N ALA A 133 15.87 -13.16 3.10
CA ALA A 133 16.60 -12.59 4.22
C ALA A 133 17.48 -13.65 4.92
N LYS A 134 16.95 -14.87 5.16
CA LYS A 134 17.71 -15.99 5.74
C LYS A 134 18.91 -16.41 4.88
N ARG A 135 18.80 -16.25 3.54
CA ARG A 135 19.87 -16.59 2.59
C ARG A 135 20.81 -15.43 2.28
N GLY A 136 20.61 -14.26 2.90
CA GLY A 136 21.40 -13.06 2.64
C GLY A 136 21.28 -12.56 1.20
N LEU A 137 20.14 -12.82 0.52
CA LEU A 137 19.90 -12.35 -0.82
C LEU A 137 19.56 -10.85 -0.77
N GLU A 138 20.28 -10.05 -1.54
CA GLU A 138 19.99 -8.63 -1.74
C GLU A 138 19.47 -8.41 -3.16
N THR A 139 18.46 -7.55 -3.33
CA THR A 139 18.00 -7.14 -4.64
C THR A 139 18.34 -5.68 -4.88
N SER A 140 19.00 -5.40 -6.00
CA SER A 140 19.27 -4.04 -6.46
C SER A 140 18.24 -3.53 -7.47
N ALA A 141 17.27 -4.36 -7.86
CA ALA A 141 16.38 -4.10 -8.99
C ALA A 141 15.40 -2.93 -8.74
N HIS A 142 15.10 -2.58 -7.48
CA HIS A 142 14.07 -1.60 -7.10
C HIS A 142 14.57 -0.51 -6.14
N GLY A 143 15.90 -0.27 -6.07
CA GLY A 143 16.50 0.71 -5.16
C GLY A 143 16.56 0.24 -3.70
N LYS A 144 16.94 1.14 -2.77
CA LYS A 144 16.98 0.83 -1.33
C LYS A 144 15.55 0.73 -0.79
N LYS A 145 15.07 -0.50 -0.60
CA LYS A 145 13.82 -0.82 0.11
C LYS A 145 14.12 -1.70 1.31
N SER A 146 13.29 -1.64 2.35
CA SER A 146 13.46 -2.41 3.58
C SER A 146 13.23 -3.92 3.40
N PHE A 147 12.61 -4.36 2.29
CA PHE A 147 12.29 -5.75 2.00
C PHE A 147 12.68 -6.17 0.59
N PHE A 148 12.91 -7.48 0.43
CA PHE A 148 13.21 -8.09 -0.86
C PHE A 148 11.92 -8.24 -1.68
N TYR A 149 11.88 -7.59 -2.85
CA TYR A 149 10.76 -7.69 -3.79
C TYR A 149 11.12 -8.57 -4.98
N ASN A 150 10.19 -9.45 -5.38
CA ASN A 150 10.30 -10.20 -6.62
C ASN A 150 9.61 -9.42 -7.76
N THR A 151 10.11 -9.57 -8.99
CA THR A 151 9.52 -8.92 -10.16
C THR A 151 8.24 -9.63 -10.58
N GLY A 152 7.12 -8.91 -10.64
CA GLY A 152 5.83 -9.39 -11.11
C GLY A 152 5.28 -8.60 -12.29
N LEU A 153 4.11 -8.99 -12.80
CA LEU A 153 3.42 -8.31 -13.89
C LEU A 153 2.83 -6.96 -13.43
N ALA A 154 2.38 -6.90 -12.19
CA ALA A 154 1.96 -5.71 -11.47
C ALA A 154 2.58 -5.78 -10.07
N GLU A 155 3.34 -4.76 -9.71
CA GLU A 155 3.97 -4.60 -8.41
C GLU A 155 3.21 -3.48 -7.70
N GLY A 156 2.58 -3.82 -6.58
CA GLY A 156 1.89 -2.86 -5.72
C GLY A 156 2.86 -1.94 -4.99
#